data_c279206e14537519b71e55d3112f3be5
#
_entry.id   c279206e14537519b71e55d3112f3be5
#
_cell.length_a   1.000
_cell.length_b   1.000
_cell.length_c   1.000
_cell.angle_alpha   90.00
_cell.angle_beta   90.00
_cell.angle_gamma   90.00
#
_symmetry.space_group_name_H-M   'P 1'
#
loop_
_entity.id
_entity.type
_entity.pdbx_description
1 polymer ?
#
loop_
_entity_poly.entity_id
_entity_poly.type
_entity_poly.pdbx_seq_one_letter_code
_entity_poly.pdbx_strand_id
1 'polypeptide(L)'
;MDEVAFPIMLALRLSRQNALQDFDPYPMVMKAAGYLLRHGPVTQQERWEEASGYSPSTLASNIAALIAAAYFCRQRKDKVAAEFLEQYADFLESHVEAWTVTTEGTLFPGIRRHYIRILPDDVDNSNPAEDPDSGILKIANLTLDARNSFPAKEIVDVGFLELVRYGIRKPGDPLIADSLKVIDAILKVDTPMGPVWHRYNHDGYGQRDDGGPYVGWGKGRAWPLLTGERAHFELAAGRDVKPLIGAIERFASTTGLLPEQVWDAQDLLRESTCS
;
A
#
# COMPACT_ATOMS: atom_id res chain seq x y z
N MET A 1 -4.77 2.45 10.69
CA MET A 1 -4.32 1.11 11.16
C MET A 1 -2.81 0.93 10.95
N ASP A 2 -2.29 1.11 9.77
CA ASP A 2 -0.86 1.04 9.44
C ASP A 2 0.01 2.02 10.24
N GLU A 3 -0.43 3.26 10.46
CA GLU A 3 0.23 4.22 11.35
C GLU A 3 0.46 3.67 12.77
N VAL A 4 -0.46 2.83 13.26
CA VAL A 4 -0.33 2.18 14.57
C VAL A 4 0.59 0.95 14.49
N ALA A 5 0.63 0.29 13.34
CA ALA A 5 1.48 -0.89 13.10
C ALA A 5 2.97 -0.52 12.97
N PHE A 6 3.30 0.57 12.27
CA PHE A 6 4.68 0.97 12.01
C PHE A 6 5.55 1.20 13.26
N PRO A 7 5.09 1.87 14.34
CA PRO A 7 5.87 1.98 15.58
C PRO A 7 6.24 0.63 16.20
N ILE A 8 5.36 -0.37 16.13
CA ILE A 8 5.63 -1.73 16.63
C ILE A 8 6.76 -2.38 15.82
N MET A 9 6.67 -2.31 14.49
CA MET A 9 7.69 -2.85 13.59
C MET A 9 9.03 -2.13 13.74
N LEU A 10 9.00 -0.79 13.89
CA LEU A 10 10.19 0.01 14.16
C LEU A 10 10.86 -0.40 15.48
N ALA A 11 10.08 -0.58 16.55
CA ALA A 11 10.58 -1.03 17.84
C ALA A 11 11.28 -2.40 17.71
N LEU A 12 10.70 -3.36 16.96
CA LEU A 12 11.34 -4.65 16.67
C LEU A 12 12.66 -4.47 15.92
N ARG A 13 12.68 -3.61 14.90
CA ARG A 13 13.90 -3.34 14.12
C ARG A 13 15.01 -2.77 14.99
N LEU A 14 14.71 -1.76 15.82
CA LEU A 14 15.66 -1.15 16.74
C LEU A 14 16.13 -2.15 17.81
N SER A 15 15.23 -2.98 18.35
CA SER A 15 15.57 -4.03 19.31
C SER A 15 16.59 -5.02 18.73
N ARG A 16 16.36 -5.49 17.51
CA ARG A 16 17.28 -6.42 16.81
C ARG A 16 18.66 -5.83 16.50
N GLN A 17 18.74 -4.50 16.43
CA GLN A 17 19.98 -3.77 16.22
C GLN A 17 20.64 -3.26 17.52
N ASN A 18 20.08 -3.62 18.71
CA ASN A 18 20.48 -3.10 20.00
C ASN A 18 20.47 -1.56 20.06
N ALA A 19 19.53 -0.92 19.35
CA ALA A 19 19.44 0.53 19.19
C ALA A 19 18.32 1.17 20.06
N LEU A 20 17.67 0.40 20.93
CA LEU A 20 16.65 0.94 21.86
C LEU A 20 17.24 1.70 23.02
N GLN A 21 18.53 1.51 23.34
CA GLN A 21 19.18 2.08 24.53
C GLN A 21 18.37 1.78 25.80
N ASP A 22 18.02 2.81 26.57
CA ASP A 22 17.25 2.69 27.82
C ASP A 22 15.72 2.71 27.60
N PHE A 23 15.26 2.79 26.34
CA PHE A 23 13.84 2.83 26.03
C PHE A 23 13.22 1.43 26.09
N ASP A 24 12.22 1.26 26.98
CA ASP A 24 11.38 0.05 27.01
C ASP A 24 10.18 0.20 26.07
N PRO A 25 10.16 -0.47 24.91
CA PRO A 25 9.08 -0.35 23.94
C PRO A 25 7.80 -1.11 24.35
N TYR A 26 7.88 -2.03 25.31
CA TYR A 26 6.80 -2.96 25.63
C TYR A 26 5.45 -2.30 25.95
N PRO A 27 5.37 -1.23 26.78
CA PRO A 27 4.09 -0.58 27.07
C PRO A 27 3.44 0.04 25.83
N MET A 28 4.23 0.65 24.95
CA MET A 28 3.78 1.21 23.68
C MET A 28 3.31 0.11 22.72
N VAL A 29 4.12 -0.94 22.57
CA VAL A 29 3.81 -2.10 21.70
C VAL A 29 2.49 -2.74 22.09
N MET A 30 2.27 -2.98 23.39
CA MET A 30 1.02 -3.60 23.86
C MET A 30 -0.21 -2.72 23.68
N LYS A 31 -0.06 -1.39 23.87
CA LYS A 31 -1.16 -0.45 23.56
C LYS A 31 -1.51 -0.45 22.08
N ALA A 32 -0.51 -0.38 21.21
CA ALA A 32 -0.68 -0.36 19.78
C ALA A 32 -1.26 -1.70 19.28
N ALA A 33 -0.72 -2.84 19.71
CA ALA A 33 -1.28 -4.17 19.39
C ALA A 33 -2.73 -4.30 19.84
N GLY A 34 -3.04 -3.86 21.06
CA GLY A 34 -4.41 -3.84 21.58
C GLY A 34 -5.37 -2.95 20.78
N TYR A 35 -4.87 -1.90 20.14
CA TYR A 35 -5.65 -1.09 19.19
C TYR A 35 -5.94 -1.89 17.91
N LEU A 36 -4.91 -2.50 17.30
CA LEU A 36 -5.06 -3.30 16.08
C LEU A 36 -6.07 -4.46 16.28
N LEU A 37 -6.03 -5.12 17.43
CA LEU A 37 -6.95 -6.20 17.77
C LEU A 37 -8.42 -5.75 17.91
N ARG A 38 -8.64 -4.53 18.39
CA ARG A 38 -10.01 -4.03 18.63
C ARG A 38 -10.66 -3.36 17.43
N HIS A 39 -9.84 -2.78 16.55
CA HIS A 39 -10.31 -1.95 15.45
C HIS A 39 -10.05 -2.53 14.06
N GLY A 40 -9.26 -3.60 13.95
CA GLY A 40 -9.10 -4.36 12.71
C GLY A 40 -10.19 -5.43 12.54
N PRO A 41 -10.26 -6.08 11.38
CA PRO A 41 -9.35 -5.96 10.22
C PRO A 41 -9.67 -4.83 9.25
N VAL A 42 -10.87 -4.24 9.32
CA VAL A 42 -11.27 -3.11 8.46
C VAL A 42 -10.53 -1.84 8.90
N THR A 43 -9.93 -1.12 7.95
CA THR A 43 -9.34 0.19 8.22
C THR A 43 -10.32 1.31 7.93
N GLN A 44 -10.31 2.37 8.75
CA GLN A 44 -11.11 3.57 8.46
C GLN A 44 -10.58 4.31 7.24
N GLN A 45 -9.27 4.33 7.09
CA GLN A 45 -8.55 4.88 5.95
C GLN A 45 -7.39 3.96 5.62
N GLU A 46 -7.27 3.59 4.35
CA GLU A 46 -6.12 2.85 3.87
C GLU A 46 -4.93 3.82 3.64
N ARG A 47 -3.80 3.32 3.15
CA ARG A 47 -2.54 4.07 2.99
C ARG A 47 -2.64 5.41 2.23
N TRP A 48 -3.70 5.63 1.48
CA TRP A 48 -3.96 6.87 0.73
C TRP A 48 -4.91 7.82 1.45
N GLU A 49 -5.36 7.46 2.66
CA GLU A 49 -6.25 8.25 3.53
C GLU A 49 -7.61 8.59 2.89
N GLU A 50 -8.10 7.76 1.98
CA GLU A 50 -9.29 8.07 1.19
C GLU A 50 -10.45 7.08 1.38
N ALA A 51 -10.18 5.81 1.63
CA ALA A 51 -11.21 4.79 1.64
C ALA A 51 -11.14 3.89 2.88
N SER A 52 -12.33 3.50 3.39
CA SER A 52 -12.51 2.49 4.43
C SER A 52 -12.68 1.11 3.80
N GLY A 53 -12.15 0.05 4.43
CA GLY A 53 -12.32 -1.31 3.98
C GLY A 53 -11.17 -2.25 4.28
N TYR A 54 -11.11 -3.37 3.55
CA TYR A 54 -10.03 -4.35 3.60
C TYR A 54 -8.98 -4.02 2.55
N SER A 55 -7.81 -3.56 2.99
CA SER A 55 -6.69 -3.21 2.11
C SER A 55 -5.54 -4.19 2.28
N PRO A 56 -4.94 -4.71 1.19
CA PRO A 56 -3.81 -5.65 1.28
C PRO A 56 -2.59 -5.04 1.99
N SER A 57 -2.33 -3.74 1.81
CA SER A 57 -1.22 -3.05 2.49
C SER A 57 -1.45 -2.92 3.99
N THR A 58 -2.66 -2.54 4.41
CA THR A 58 -3.00 -2.41 5.83
C THR A 58 -3.02 -3.77 6.53
N LEU A 59 -3.58 -4.81 5.88
CA LEU A 59 -3.52 -6.17 6.40
C LEU A 59 -2.08 -6.66 6.56
N ALA A 60 -1.21 -6.40 5.57
CA ALA A 60 0.20 -6.78 5.63
C ALA A 60 0.92 -6.12 6.81
N SER A 61 0.73 -4.81 7.02
CA SER A 61 1.34 -4.09 8.14
C SER A 61 0.81 -4.56 9.48
N ASN A 62 -0.49 -4.86 9.59
CA ASN A 62 -1.10 -5.37 10.82
C ASN A 62 -0.56 -6.77 11.18
N ILE A 63 -0.49 -7.69 10.23
CA ILE A 63 0.08 -9.03 10.43
C ILE A 63 1.53 -8.92 10.92
N ALA A 64 2.35 -8.12 10.24
CA ALA A 64 3.75 -7.92 10.60
C ALA A 64 3.90 -7.31 12.01
N ALA A 65 3.05 -6.34 12.36
CA ALA A 65 3.05 -5.70 13.68
C ALA A 65 2.62 -6.67 14.80
N LEU A 66 1.62 -7.50 14.58
CA LEU A 66 1.17 -8.50 15.55
C LEU A 66 2.26 -9.54 15.84
N ILE A 67 2.94 -10.02 14.82
CA ILE A 67 4.10 -10.91 14.96
C ILE A 67 5.25 -10.21 15.70
N ALA A 68 5.49 -8.93 15.40
CA ALA A 68 6.49 -8.13 16.13
C ALA A 68 6.10 -7.94 17.60
N ALA A 69 4.82 -7.71 17.91
CA ALA A 69 4.33 -7.61 19.28
C ALA A 69 4.46 -8.94 20.04
N ALA A 70 4.14 -10.06 19.39
CA ALA A 70 4.34 -11.39 19.95
C ALA A 70 5.80 -11.67 20.34
N TYR A 71 6.76 -11.19 19.52
CA TYR A 71 8.18 -11.25 19.88
C TYR A 71 8.45 -10.56 21.23
N PHE A 72 7.93 -9.34 21.47
CA PHE A 72 8.12 -8.63 22.74
C PHE A 72 7.42 -9.33 23.91
N CYS A 73 6.24 -9.93 23.71
CA CYS A 73 5.57 -10.75 24.71
C CYS A 73 6.45 -11.96 25.12
N ARG A 74 7.07 -12.64 24.15
CA ARG A 74 7.97 -13.76 24.42
C ARG A 74 9.22 -13.33 25.21
N GLN A 75 9.78 -12.14 24.93
CA GLN A 75 10.88 -11.57 25.71
C GLN A 75 10.47 -11.32 27.19
N ARG A 76 9.22 -10.99 27.42
CA ARG A 76 8.64 -10.80 28.77
C ARG A 76 8.11 -12.09 29.39
N LYS A 77 8.27 -13.25 28.72
CA LYS A 77 7.76 -14.56 29.13
C LYS A 77 6.21 -14.64 29.22
N ASP A 78 5.51 -13.68 28.61
CA ASP A 78 4.05 -13.72 28.44
C ASP A 78 3.70 -14.56 27.22
N LYS A 79 3.65 -15.86 27.42
CA LYS A 79 3.35 -16.83 26.37
C LYS A 79 1.90 -16.73 25.89
N VAL A 80 0.97 -16.46 26.81
CA VAL A 80 -0.47 -16.41 26.47
C VAL A 80 -0.75 -15.26 25.51
N ALA A 81 -0.23 -14.05 25.82
CA ALA A 81 -0.39 -12.91 24.91
C ALA A 81 0.32 -13.15 23.58
N ALA A 82 1.52 -13.75 23.58
CA ALA A 82 2.25 -14.05 22.36
C ALA A 82 1.46 -14.99 21.43
N GLU A 83 0.95 -16.09 21.97
CA GLU A 83 0.17 -17.09 21.23
C GLU A 83 -1.14 -16.49 20.67
N PHE A 84 -1.82 -15.65 21.44
CA PHE A 84 -3.03 -14.97 20.98
C PHE A 84 -2.75 -14.02 19.80
N LEU A 85 -1.67 -13.23 19.90
CA LEU A 85 -1.28 -12.31 18.82
C LEU A 85 -0.89 -13.06 17.54
N GLU A 86 -0.16 -14.17 17.66
CA GLU A 86 0.21 -15.02 16.53
C GLU A 86 -1.03 -15.66 15.90
N GLN A 87 -1.96 -16.21 16.68
CA GLN A 87 -3.20 -16.79 16.16
C GLN A 87 -4.07 -15.78 15.44
N TYR A 88 -4.12 -14.53 15.92
CA TYR A 88 -4.86 -13.49 15.23
C TYR A 88 -4.14 -13.04 13.95
N ALA A 89 -2.81 -13.01 13.95
CA ALA A 89 -2.04 -12.76 12.73
C ALA A 89 -2.27 -13.85 11.67
N ASP A 90 -2.31 -15.13 12.09
CA ASP A 90 -2.62 -16.27 11.20
C ASP A 90 -4.06 -16.19 10.66
N PHE A 91 -5.01 -15.76 11.50
CA PHE A 91 -6.38 -15.49 11.06
C PHE A 91 -6.42 -14.43 9.96
N LEU A 92 -5.76 -13.29 10.17
CA LEU A 92 -5.69 -12.23 9.15
C LEU A 92 -5.01 -12.72 7.86
N GLU A 93 -3.88 -13.44 8.01
CA GLU A 93 -3.11 -13.99 6.90
C GLU A 93 -3.96 -14.92 6.02
N SER A 94 -4.75 -15.80 6.63
CA SER A 94 -5.61 -16.74 5.94
C SER A 94 -6.78 -16.09 5.17
N HIS A 95 -7.10 -14.84 5.46
CA HIS A 95 -8.20 -14.10 4.83
C HIS A 95 -7.74 -13.03 3.83
N VAL A 96 -6.43 -12.77 3.70
CA VAL A 96 -5.92 -11.72 2.82
C VAL A 96 -6.51 -11.82 1.42
N GLU A 97 -6.41 -13.00 0.78
CA GLU A 97 -6.90 -13.18 -0.59
C GLU A 97 -8.42 -13.16 -0.67
N ALA A 98 -9.12 -13.68 0.33
CA ALA A 98 -10.59 -13.67 0.34
C ALA A 98 -11.15 -12.22 0.35
N TRP A 99 -10.45 -11.31 1.01
CA TRP A 99 -10.91 -9.92 1.13
C TRP A 99 -10.31 -8.98 0.08
N THR A 100 -9.20 -9.32 -0.57
CA THR A 100 -8.46 -8.36 -1.38
C THR A 100 -8.10 -8.84 -2.78
N VAL A 101 -8.64 -9.99 -3.22
CA VAL A 101 -8.35 -10.54 -4.54
C VAL A 101 -9.63 -10.74 -5.33
N THR A 102 -9.71 -10.12 -6.51
CA THR A 102 -10.76 -10.42 -7.49
C THR A 102 -10.49 -11.74 -8.21
N THR A 103 -11.54 -12.44 -8.59
CA THR A 103 -11.52 -13.60 -9.49
C THR A 103 -12.12 -13.30 -10.85
N GLU A 104 -12.68 -12.10 -11.02
CA GLU A 104 -13.37 -11.63 -12.22
C GLU A 104 -12.70 -10.41 -12.87
N GLY A 105 -11.40 -10.22 -12.65
CA GLY A 105 -10.64 -9.09 -13.20
C GLY A 105 -10.76 -8.98 -14.72
N THR A 106 -10.80 -7.73 -15.21
CA THR A 106 -10.94 -7.37 -16.63
C THR A 106 -9.85 -6.44 -17.13
N LEU A 107 -8.99 -5.95 -16.24
CA LEU A 107 -7.98 -4.93 -16.54
C LEU A 107 -6.84 -5.40 -17.44
N PHE A 108 -6.56 -6.69 -17.45
CA PHE A 108 -5.48 -7.25 -18.26
C PHE A 108 -5.93 -8.55 -18.97
N PRO A 109 -5.72 -8.67 -20.29
CA PRO A 109 -6.11 -9.87 -21.04
C PRO A 109 -5.50 -11.14 -20.44
N GLY A 110 -6.34 -12.11 -20.13
CA GLY A 110 -5.93 -13.42 -19.62
C GLY A 110 -5.64 -13.48 -18.12
N ILE A 111 -5.66 -12.36 -17.38
CA ILE A 111 -5.52 -12.33 -15.93
C ILE A 111 -6.85 -11.93 -15.31
N ARG A 112 -7.53 -12.89 -14.71
CA ARG A 112 -8.80 -12.65 -14.01
C ARG A 112 -8.61 -12.52 -12.50
N ARG A 113 -7.54 -13.10 -11.97
CA ARG A 113 -7.27 -13.13 -10.54
C ARG A 113 -6.08 -12.23 -10.20
N HIS A 114 -6.34 -11.16 -9.46
CA HIS A 114 -5.31 -10.21 -9.01
C HIS A 114 -5.75 -9.46 -7.75
N TYR A 115 -4.79 -8.89 -7.03
CA TYR A 115 -5.09 -7.99 -5.90
C TYR A 115 -5.77 -6.72 -6.39
N ILE A 116 -6.74 -6.24 -5.59
CA ILE A 116 -7.41 -4.95 -5.76
C ILE A 116 -6.86 -3.94 -4.74
N ARG A 117 -7.11 -2.64 -4.95
CA ARG A 117 -6.69 -1.59 -4.02
C ARG A 117 -7.28 -1.78 -2.63
N ILE A 118 -8.59 -1.95 -2.56
CA ILE A 118 -9.34 -2.09 -1.32
C ILE A 118 -10.72 -2.68 -1.62
N LEU A 119 -11.19 -3.58 -0.78
CA LEU A 119 -12.61 -3.94 -0.71
C LEU A 119 -13.29 -2.97 0.25
N PRO A 120 -14.15 -2.05 -0.23
CA PRO A 120 -14.83 -1.09 0.64
C PRO A 120 -15.71 -1.78 1.66
N ASP A 121 -15.61 -1.35 2.92
CA ASP A 121 -16.46 -1.81 4.00
C ASP A 121 -16.59 -0.73 5.10
N ASP A 122 -17.62 -0.84 5.92
CA ASP A 122 -17.89 0.07 7.02
C ASP A 122 -17.25 -0.48 8.31
N VAL A 123 -16.43 0.34 8.96
CA VAL A 123 -15.73 -0.03 10.20
C VAL A 123 -16.69 -0.38 11.33
N ASP A 124 -17.83 0.34 11.41
CA ASP A 124 -18.81 0.17 12.47
C ASP A 124 -19.78 -0.99 12.21
N ASN A 125 -19.86 -1.46 10.96
CA ASN A 125 -20.76 -2.53 10.54
C ASN A 125 -20.10 -3.43 9.48
N SER A 126 -18.86 -3.87 9.75
CA SER A 126 -18.10 -4.67 8.81
C SER A 126 -18.72 -6.05 8.56
N ASN A 127 -18.69 -6.45 7.29
CA ASN A 127 -19.15 -7.76 6.85
C ASN A 127 -17.99 -8.59 6.29
N PRO A 128 -17.42 -9.53 7.05
CA PRO A 128 -16.30 -10.35 6.58
C PRO A 128 -16.64 -11.33 5.44
N ALA A 129 -17.93 -11.42 5.08
CA ALA A 129 -18.39 -12.20 3.94
C ALA A 129 -18.57 -11.34 2.67
N GLU A 130 -18.16 -10.06 2.69
CA GLU A 130 -18.12 -9.24 1.48
C GLU A 130 -17.24 -9.86 0.41
N ASP A 131 -17.66 -9.69 -0.85
CA ASP A 131 -17.00 -10.27 -2.02
C ASP A 131 -16.29 -9.16 -2.81
N PRO A 132 -14.95 -9.24 -3.01
CA PRO A 132 -14.21 -8.30 -3.86
C PRO A 132 -14.80 -8.10 -5.25
N ASP A 133 -15.49 -9.08 -5.79
CA ASP A 133 -16.09 -9.02 -7.11
C ASP A 133 -17.40 -8.23 -7.16
N SER A 134 -18.06 -8.02 -6.02
CA SER A 134 -19.32 -7.25 -5.88
C SER A 134 -19.13 -5.85 -5.30
N GLY A 135 -18.00 -5.54 -4.68
CA GLY A 135 -17.74 -4.26 -4.03
C GLY A 135 -17.76 -3.06 -4.99
N ILE A 136 -18.24 -1.91 -4.51
CA ILE A 136 -18.24 -0.64 -5.25
C ILE A 136 -17.40 0.37 -4.49
N LEU A 137 -16.30 0.83 -5.09
CA LEU A 137 -15.40 1.82 -4.54
C LEU A 137 -15.75 3.22 -5.07
N LYS A 138 -15.91 4.17 -4.16
CA LYS A 138 -16.07 5.59 -4.50
C LYS A 138 -14.73 6.29 -4.43
N ILE A 139 -14.38 7.01 -5.51
CA ILE A 139 -13.19 7.87 -5.59
C ILE A 139 -13.63 9.31 -5.34
N ALA A 140 -13.14 9.92 -4.26
CA ALA A 140 -13.63 11.21 -3.79
C ALA A 140 -12.99 12.43 -4.49
N ASN A 141 -11.82 12.25 -5.09
CA ASN A 141 -11.01 13.34 -5.67
C ASN A 141 -11.24 13.55 -7.17
N LEU A 142 -12.45 13.25 -7.66
CA LEU A 142 -12.91 13.51 -9.02
C LEU A 142 -13.89 14.66 -9.08
N THR A 143 -14.09 15.27 -10.26
CA THR A 143 -15.06 16.33 -10.47
C THR A 143 -16.48 15.85 -10.16
N LEU A 144 -17.37 16.76 -9.74
CA LEU A 144 -18.73 16.41 -9.30
C LEU A 144 -19.58 15.75 -10.40
N ASP A 145 -19.30 16.06 -11.67
CA ASP A 145 -19.97 15.55 -12.86
C ASP A 145 -19.28 14.31 -13.45
N ALA A 146 -18.11 13.94 -12.96
CA ALA A 146 -17.45 12.71 -13.38
C ALA A 146 -18.05 11.46 -12.71
N ARG A 147 -17.96 10.33 -13.39
CA ARG A 147 -18.19 9.02 -12.75
C ARG A 147 -17.20 8.87 -11.61
N ASN A 148 -17.68 8.71 -10.39
CA ASN A 148 -16.86 8.58 -9.19
C ASN A 148 -17.03 7.24 -8.46
N SER A 149 -17.85 6.33 -8.97
CA SER A 149 -18.11 5.01 -8.39
C SER A 149 -17.73 3.92 -9.39
N PHE A 150 -16.88 2.99 -8.97
CA PHE A 150 -16.30 1.95 -9.80
C PHE A 150 -16.42 0.59 -9.11
N PRO A 151 -16.53 -0.53 -9.85
CA PRO A 151 -16.36 -1.84 -9.26
C PRO A 151 -14.98 -1.92 -8.57
N ALA A 152 -14.94 -2.38 -7.31
CA ALA A 152 -13.68 -2.46 -6.55
C ALA A 152 -12.63 -3.32 -7.28
N LYS A 153 -13.08 -4.37 -7.98
CA LYS A 153 -12.25 -5.25 -8.82
C LYS A 153 -11.54 -4.56 -9.99
N GLU A 154 -11.97 -3.35 -10.36
CA GLU A 154 -11.36 -2.55 -11.42
C GLU A 154 -10.40 -1.47 -10.88
N ILE A 155 -10.25 -1.35 -9.56
CA ILE A 155 -9.34 -0.37 -8.95
C ILE A 155 -8.16 -1.09 -8.32
N VAL A 156 -6.97 -0.80 -8.84
CA VAL A 156 -5.72 -1.45 -8.42
C VAL A 156 -4.69 -0.43 -7.94
N ASP A 157 -3.86 -0.85 -7.02
CA ASP A 157 -2.67 -0.13 -6.55
C ASP A 157 -1.51 -1.10 -6.31
N VAL A 158 -0.38 -0.60 -5.85
CA VAL A 158 0.80 -1.42 -5.54
C VAL A 158 0.81 -1.94 -4.10
N GLY A 159 -0.22 -1.69 -3.31
CA GLY A 159 -0.27 -1.97 -1.87
C GLY A 159 -0.02 -3.43 -1.48
N PHE A 160 -0.37 -4.39 -2.34
CA PHE A 160 -0.11 -5.81 -2.12
C PHE A 160 1.38 -6.17 -2.07
N LEU A 161 2.29 -5.30 -2.56
CA LEU A 161 3.74 -5.51 -2.46
C LEU A 161 4.23 -5.52 -1.01
N GLU A 162 3.49 -4.91 -0.09
CA GLU A 162 3.77 -4.96 1.34
C GLU A 162 3.70 -6.41 1.89
N LEU A 163 2.87 -7.28 1.31
CA LEU A 163 2.83 -8.71 1.65
C LEU A 163 4.19 -9.39 1.39
N VAL A 164 4.86 -9.00 0.32
CA VAL A 164 6.21 -9.51 0.01
C VAL A 164 7.26 -8.82 0.88
N ARG A 165 7.15 -7.52 1.08
CA ARG A 165 8.07 -6.73 1.90
C ARG A 165 8.17 -7.23 3.34
N TYR A 166 7.04 -7.66 3.92
CA TYR A 166 7.01 -8.20 5.28
C TYR A 166 7.15 -9.72 5.34
N GLY A 167 7.35 -10.40 4.20
CA GLY A 167 7.61 -11.84 4.13
C GLY A 167 6.36 -12.71 4.30
N ILE A 168 5.15 -12.16 4.15
CA ILE A 168 3.87 -12.87 4.23
C ILE A 168 3.63 -13.67 2.96
N ARG A 169 4.04 -13.13 1.80
CA ARG A 169 4.01 -13.82 0.51
C ARG A 169 5.41 -13.85 -0.12
N LYS A 170 5.65 -14.86 -0.94
CA LYS A 170 6.93 -14.98 -1.67
C LYS A 170 6.91 -14.14 -2.95
N PRO A 171 8.05 -13.56 -3.38
CA PRO A 171 8.11 -12.81 -4.65
C PRO A 171 7.74 -13.64 -5.88
N GLY A 172 7.94 -14.97 -5.82
CA GLY A 172 7.60 -15.91 -6.89
C GLY A 172 6.19 -16.46 -6.84
N ASP A 173 5.32 -15.96 -5.96
CA ASP A 173 3.92 -16.36 -5.91
C ASP A 173 3.22 -15.99 -7.23
N PRO A 174 2.49 -16.93 -7.87
CA PRO A 174 1.81 -16.66 -9.14
C PRO A 174 0.82 -15.50 -9.07
N LEU A 175 0.11 -15.34 -7.96
CA LEU A 175 -0.85 -14.25 -7.77
C LEU A 175 -0.15 -12.89 -7.67
N ILE A 176 0.98 -12.82 -6.96
CA ILE A 176 1.84 -11.62 -6.92
C ILE A 176 2.35 -11.30 -8.32
N ALA A 177 2.85 -12.31 -9.06
CA ALA A 177 3.38 -12.12 -10.41
C ALA A 177 2.30 -11.64 -11.41
N ASP A 178 1.10 -12.16 -11.33
CA ASP A 178 -0.01 -11.73 -12.18
C ASP A 178 -0.52 -10.34 -11.80
N SER A 179 -0.63 -10.03 -10.51
CA SER A 179 -0.98 -8.69 -10.04
C SER A 179 0.06 -7.65 -10.48
N LEU A 180 1.36 -7.98 -10.48
CA LEU A 180 2.41 -7.11 -11.03
C LEU A 180 2.19 -6.79 -12.50
N LYS A 181 1.79 -7.76 -13.33
CA LYS A 181 1.51 -7.50 -14.75
C LYS A 181 0.33 -6.54 -14.91
N VAL A 182 -0.70 -6.68 -14.06
CA VAL A 182 -1.86 -5.80 -14.08
C VAL A 182 -1.45 -4.37 -13.71
N ILE A 183 -0.76 -4.16 -12.59
CA ILE A 183 -0.36 -2.79 -12.17
C ILE A 183 0.66 -2.17 -13.12
N ASP A 184 1.57 -2.96 -13.69
CA ASP A 184 2.53 -2.43 -14.66
C ASP A 184 1.84 -1.99 -15.96
N ALA A 185 0.76 -2.67 -16.37
CA ALA A 185 -0.01 -2.26 -17.54
C ALA A 185 -0.89 -1.02 -17.29
N ILE A 186 -1.37 -0.83 -16.08
CA ILE A 186 -2.38 0.20 -15.75
C ILE A 186 -1.75 1.46 -15.12
N LEU A 187 -0.73 1.28 -14.26
CA LEU A 187 -0.22 2.37 -13.40
C LEU A 187 1.19 2.82 -13.76
N LYS A 188 1.98 2.00 -14.47
CA LYS A 188 3.36 2.32 -14.78
C LYS A 188 3.46 3.42 -15.84
N VAL A 189 4.34 4.38 -15.59
CA VAL A 189 4.75 5.42 -16.54
C VAL A 189 6.26 5.36 -16.71
N ASP A 190 6.73 5.33 -17.96
CA ASP A 190 8.14 5.44 -18.27
C ASP A 190 8.47 6.93 -18.57
N THR A 191 9.25 7.54 -17.69
CA THR A 191 9.73 8.92 -17.83
C THR A 191 11.19 8.97 -18.23
N PRO A 192 11.73 10.12 -18.67
CA PRO A 192 13.15 10.29 -18.93
C PRO A 192 14.04 10.00 -17.68
N MET A 193 13.47 10.14 -16.48
CA MET A 193 14.16 9.84 -15.20
C MET A 193 14.12 8.35 -14.85
N GLY A 194 13.19 7.60 -15.42
CA GLY A 194 12.98 6.18 -15.20
C GLY A 194 11.53 5.81 -14.93
N PRO A 195 11.24 4.54 -14.62
CA PRO A 195 9.90 4.08 -14.36
C PRO A 195 9.36 4.62 -13.04
N VAL A 196 8.07 4.95 -13.04
CA VAL A 196 7.32 5.46 -11.90
C VAL A 196 5.88 4.97 -12.00
N TRP A 197 5.11 4.96 -10.92
CA TRP A 197 3.74 4.45 -10.91
C TRP A 197 2.77 5.47 -10.34
N HIS A 198 1.53 5.48 -10.85
CA HIS A 198 0.40 6.17 -10.22
C HIS A 198 0.00 5.45 -8.93
N ARG A 199 -0.64 6.17 -7.98
CA ARG A 199 -1.17 5.58 -6.74
C ARG A 199 -2.17 4.46 -7.07
N TYR A 200 -3.16 4.78 -7.87
CA TYR A 200 -4.19 3.87 -8.38
C TYR A 200 -4.81 4.46 -9.66
N ASN A 201 -5.54 3.65 -10.41
CA ASN A 201 -6.24 4.12 -11.59
C ASN A 201 -7.46 4.98 -11.22
N HIS A 202 -7.78 5.99 -12.04
CA HIS A 202 -8.79 7.03 -11.80
C HIS A 202 -8.47 7.99 -10.65
N ASP A 203 -7.23 8.02 -10.17
CA ASP A 203 -6.80 8.98 -9.15
C ASP A 203 -6.92 10.42 -9.66
N GLY A 204 -7.60 11.26 -8.90
CA GLY A 204 -7.73 12.69 -9.17
C GLY A 204 -6.89 13.58 -8.25
N TYR A 205 -6.05 13.00 -7.37
CA TYR A 205 -5.19 13.77 -6.47
C TYR A 205 -3.95 14.27 -7.19
N GLY A 206 -4.02 15.49 -7.67
CA GLY A 206 -2.90 16.14 -8.37
C GLY A 206 -3.33 17.42 -9.05
N GLN A 207 -2.41 18.03 -9.77
CA GLN A 207 -2.64 19.24 -10.53
C GLN A 207 -3.71 19.00 -11.61
N ARG A 208 -4.53 20.00 -11.90
CA ARG A 208 -5.53 19.93 -12.96
C ARG A 208 -4.87 19.87 -14.35
N ASP A 209 -5.60 19.35 -15.33
CA ASP A 209 -5.11 19.22 -16.72
C ASP A 209 -4.76 20.56 -17.38
N ASP A 210 -5.41 21.66 -16.93
CA ASP A 210 -5.13 23.02 -17.40
C ASP A 210 -3.89 23.67 -16.74
N GLY A 211 -3.16 22.90 -15.90
CA GLY A 211 -2.01 23.39 -15.13
C GLY A 211 -2.39 24.13 -13.84
N GLY A 212 -3.67 24.30 -13.57
CA GLY A 212 -4.16 24.91 -12.33
C GLY A 212 -3.89 24.03 -11.10
N PRO A 213 -3.89 24.61 -9.88
CA PRO A 213 -3.65 23.86 -8.64
C PRO A 213 -4.78 22.87 -8.37
N TYR A 214 -4.49 21.88 -7.53
CA TYR A 214 -5.50 20.99 -6.95
C TYR A 214 -6.51 21.78 -6.11
N VAL A 215 -7.80 21.53 -6.35
CA VAL A 215 -8.92 22.18 -5.67
C VAL A 215 -9.97 21.16 -5.19
N GLY A 216 -9.51 20.02 -4.64
CA GLY A 216 -10.34 18.87 -4.27
C GLY A 216 -10.51 17.86 -5.42
N TRP A 217 -10.05 18.18 -6.61
CA TRP A 217 -9.96 17.31 -7.77
C TRP A 217 -8.86 17.77 -8.72
N GLY A 218 -8.38 16.87 -9.55
CA GLY A 218 -7.35 17.10 -10.55
C GLY A 218 -7.06 15.80 -11.29
N LYS A 219 -5.79 15.61 -11.65
CA LYS A 219 -5.28 14.39 -12.26
C LYS A 219 -4.13 13.85 -11.43
N GLY A 220 -4.30 12.66 -10.88
CA GLY A 220 -3.25 11.98 -10.14
C GLY A 220 -2.01 11.81 -11.00
N ARG A 221 -0.86 12.22 -10.48
CA ARG A 221 0.44 12.07 -11.13
C ARG A 221 1.20 10.90 -10.53
N ALA A 222 2.27 10.47 -11.20
CA ALA A 222 3.06 9.34 -10.76
C ALA A 222 3.95 9.71 -9.54
N TRP A 223 4.14 8.74 -8.63
CA TRP A 223 4.77 8.91 -7.33
C TRP A 223 6.14 8.22 -7.27
N PRO A 224 7.26 8.93 -7.08
CA PRO A 224 8.58 8.35 -6.89
C PRO A 224 8.66 7.36 -5.72
N LEU A 225 7.82 7.53 -4.68
CA LEU A 225 7.67 6.57 -3.58
C LEU A 225 7.44 5.15 -4.11
N LEU A 226 6.58 4.99 -5.11
CA LEU A 226 6.19 3.68 -5.64
C LEU A 226 7.31 3.03 -6.46
N THR A 227 8.23 3.82 -7.03
CA THR A 227 9.48 3.30 -7.59
C THR A 227 10.34 2.66 -6.51
N GLY A 228 10.38 3.25 -5.30
CA GLY A 228 11.06 2.67 -4.13
C GLY A 228 10.42 1.38 -3.65
N GLU A 229 9.10 1.32 -3.57
CA GLU A 229 8.37 0.10 -3.18
C GLU A 229 8.59 -1.02 -4.21
N ARG A 230 8.58 -0.69 -5.50
CA ARG A 230 8.93 -1.64 -6.55
C ARG A 230 10.38 -2.13 -6.40
N ALA A 231 11.34 -1.25 -6.05
CA ALA A 231 12.72 -1.65 -5.80
C ALA A 231 12.83 -2.63 -4.62
N HIS A 232 12.09 -2.44 -3.54
CA HIS A 232 12.02 -3.40 -2.45
C HIS A 232 11.55 -4.78 -2.89
N PHE A 233 10.51 -4.82 -3.74
CA PHE A 233 10.02 -6.08 -4.31
C PHE A 233 11.08 -6.76 -5.19
N GLU A 234 11.72 -6.01 -6.10
CA GLU A 234 12.75 -6.55 -7.00
C GLU A 234 13.95 -7.09 -6.20
N LEU A 235 14.34 -6.41 -5.12
CA LEU A 235 15.38 -6.86 -4.20
C LEU A 235 14.99 -8.19 -3.52
N ALA A 236 13.76 -8.28 -3.01
CA ALA A 236 13.24 -9.51 -2.41
C ALA A 236 13.19 -10.67 -3.41
N ALA A 237 12.99 -10.38 -4.69
CA ALA A 237 13.01 -11.33 -5.80
C ALA A 237 14.42 -11.69 -6.28
N GLY A 238 15.47 -11.12 -5.67
CA GLY A 238 16.87 -11.35 -6.06
C GLY A 238 17.26 -10.72 -7.40
N ARG A 239 16.52 -9.72 -7.87
CA ARG A 239 16.79 -9.03 -9.14
C ARG A 239 17.60 -7.74 -8.94
N ASP A 240 18.18 -7.23 -10.03
CA ASP A 240 18.95 -5.99 -10.00
C ASP A 240 18.04 -4.78 -9.77
N VAL A 241 18.30 -4.02 -8.72
CA VAL A 241 17.53 -2.83 -8.32
C VAL A 241 18.19 -1.51 -8.72
N LYS A 242 19.42 -1.54 -9.25
CA LYS A 242 20.15 -0.33 -9.63
C LYS A 242 19.39 0.59 -10.56
N PRO A 243 18.64 0.08 -11.59
CA PRO A 243 17.86 0.94 -12.46
C PRO A 243 16.78 1.74 -11.71
N LEU A 244 16.13 1.12 -10.72
CA LEU A 244 15.08 1.77 -9.90
C LEU A 244 15.68 2.75 -8.90
N ILE A 245 16.79 2.40 -8.24
CA ILE A 245 17.51 3.33 -7.36
C ILE A 245 17.97 4.55 -8.16
N GLY A 246 18.61 4.34 -9.32
CA GLY A 246 19.01 5.44 -10.20
C GLY A 246 17.84 6.29 -10.70
N ALA A 247 16.63 5.74 -10.86
CA ALA A 247 15.44 6.51 -11.16
C ALA A 247 15.05 7.43 -9.99
N ILE A 248 15.03 6.89 -8.75
CA ILE A 248 14.74 7.68 -7.55
C ILE A 248 15.74 8.83 -7.39
N GLU A 249 17.03 8.56 -7.58
CA GLU A 249 18.09 9.58 -7.50
C GLU A 249 17.88 10.70 -8.54
N ARG A 250 17.42 10.36 -9.75
CA ARG A 250 17.13 11.35 -10.80
C ARG A 250 15.84 12.13 -10.58
N PHE A 251 14.88 11.60 -9.81
CA PHE A 251 13.69 12.35 -9.39
C PHE A 251 14.01 13.38 -8.30
N ALA A 252 15.13 13.23 -7.57
CA ALA A 252 15.51 14.17 -6.54
C ALA A 252 15.87 15.53 -7.14
N SER A 253 15.48 16.60 -6.43
CA SER A 253 15.88 17.96 -6.73
C SER A 253 17.37 18.16 -6.49
N THR A 254 17.91 19.32 -6.91
CA THR A 254 19.32 19.70 -6.63
C THR A 254 19.65 19.78 -5.16
N THR A 255 18.66 19.90 -4.28
CA THR A 255 18.81 19.87 -2.82
C THR A 255 18.69 18.46 -2.22
N GLY A 256 18.47 17.43 -3.05
CA GLY A 256 18.34 16.05 -2.62
C GLY A 256 16.94 15.68 -2.09
N LEU A 257 15.95 16.56 -2.23
CA LEU A 257 14.56 16.28 -1.84
C LEU A 257 13.83 15.56 -2.97
N LEU A 258 13.08 14.54 -2.61
CA LEU A 258 12.17 13.85 -3.54
C LEU A 258 10.83 14.58 -3.58
N PRO A 259 10.25 14.80 -4.77
CA PRO A 259 8.89 15.30 -4.87
C PRO A 259 7.89 14.21 -4.50
N GLU A 260 6.72 14.60 -4.04
CA GLU A 260 5.59 13.69 -3.84
C GLU A 260 5.13 13.11 -5.17
N GLN A 261 4.98 13.96 -6.18
CA GLN A 261 4.54 13.60 -7.53
C GLN A 261 5.51 14.13 -8.57
N VAL A 262 5.60 13.45 -9.71
CA VAL A 262 6.36 13.89 -10.88
C VAL A 262 5.42 14.15 -12.05
N TRP A 263 5.76 15.15 -12.85
CA TRP A 263 5.01 15.46 -14.07
C TRP A 263 5.20 14.36 -15.11
N ASP A 264 4.12 13.75 -15.55
CA ASP A 264 4.10 12.62 -16.46
C ASP A 264 3.32 12.87 -17.77
N ALA A 265 2.84 14.09 -17.97
CA ALA A 265 2.16 14.51 -19.20
C ALA A 265 3.11 15.27 -20.13
N GLN A 266 3.02 14.98 -21.44
CA GLN A 266 3.90 15.61 -22.44
C GLN A 266 3.53 17.07 -22.75
N ASP A 267 2.29 17.48 -22.47
CA ASP A 267 1.71 18.68 -23.05
C ASP A 267 2.13 20.00 -22.38
N LEU A 268 2.55 19.97 -21.11
CA LEU A 268 2.95 21.19 -20.37
C LEU A 268 4.47 21.36 -20.21
N LEU A 269 5.29 20.39 -20.62
CA LEU A 269 6.75 20.52 -20.61
C LEU A 269 7.28 21.58 -21.59
N ARG A 270 6.44 22.04 -22.54
CA ARG A 270 6.81 23.08 -23.53
C ARG A 270 6.60 24.49 -23.01
N GLU A 271 5.77 24.74 -22.02
CA GLU A 271 5.45 26.08 -21.54
C GLU A 271 6.22 26.50 -20.28
N SER A 272 6.73 25.55 -19.49
CA SER A 272 7.45 25.83 -18.23
C SER A 272 8.94 26.15 -18.38
N THR A 273 9.48 26.18 -19.62
CA THR A 273 10.88 26.53 -19.87
C THR A 273 11.08 28.02 -20.24
N CYS A 274 10.04 28.82 -20.16
CA CYS A 274 10.10 30.26 -20.49
C CYS A 274 9.50 31.09 -19.34
N SER A 275 10.20 31.18 -18.21
CA SER A 275 10.11 32.33 -17.32
C SER A 275 11.22 32.27 -16.27
#